data_59f53dbd8a3339e52b98ffcfde1a1b39
#
_entry.id   59f53dbd8a3339e52b98ffcfde1a1b39
#
_cell.length_a   1.000
_cell.length_b   1.000
_cell.length_c   1.000
_cell.angle_alpha   90.00
_cell.angle_beta   90.00
_cell.angle_gamma   90.00
#
_symmetry.space_group_name_H-M   'P 1'
#
loop_
_entity.id
_entity.type
_entity.pdbx_description
1 polymer ?
#
loop_
_entity_poly.entity_id
_entity_poly.type
_entity_poly.pdbx_seq_one_letter_code
_entity_poly.pdbx_strand_id
1 'polypeptide(L)'
;RTTVGWKGLINDPHLNDTFKIEEGLHIGRQLLLDVTEMGLPTSTEALDPISPQYMQDLITWSAIGARTTESQTHREMASGLSSSVGFKNGTDGGLEVALNAINSAKNPHRFLGMNNDGEVAVVHTTGNQYAHMVLRGGSKGPNYDSVHIRLTEDELEKNGIRPNVMVDCSHANSNKDHNLQPLVMENVANQILEGNKSIIGLMVESNLEEGNQSASNLDELQYGVSIT
;
A
#
# COMPACT_ATOMS: atom_id res chain seq x y z
N ARG A 1 7.57 -3.52 -8.19
CA ARG A 1 6.57 -3.91 -9.23
C ARG A 1 7.04 -3.49 -10.61
N THR A 2 7.43 -4.41 -11.45
CA THR A 2 7.91 -4.18 -12.82
C THR A 2 6.95 -4.79 -13.85
N THR A 3 6.88 -4.21 -15.04
CA THR A 3 6.16 -4.80 -16.18
C THR A 3 6.88 -6.06 -16.66
N VAL A 4 8.20 -5.97 -16.72
CA VAL A 4 9.13 -7.05 -17.08
C VAL A 4 10.24 -7.07 -16.03
N GLY A 5 10.83 -8.23 -15.76
CA GLY A 5 11.89 -8.41 -14.78
C GLY A 5 11.40 -8.95 -13.44
N TRP A 6 12.26 -8.87 -12.44
CA TRP A 6 12.01 -9.46 -11.12
C TRP A 6 10.74 -8.94 -10.45
N LYS A 7 9.88 -9.85 -9.97
CA LYS A 7 8.57 -9.55 -9.39
C LYS A 7 8.59 -9.47 -7.86
N GLY A 8 9.73 -9.67 -7.24
CA GLY A 8 9.90 -9.60 -5.79
C GLY A 8 10.13 -10.95 -5.14
N LEU A 9 10.44 -10.89 -3.84
CA LEU A 9 10.88 -12.02 -3.03
C LEU A 9 9.94 -13.23 -3.07
N ILE A 10 8.63 -13.02 -3.04
CA ILE A 10 7.65 -14.12 -3.02
C ILE A 10 7.65 -14.84 -4.36
N ASN A 11 7.67 -14.10 -5.47
CA ASN A 11 7.55 -14.70 -6.80
C ASN A 11 8.84 -15.39 -7.27
N ASP A 12 9.99 -14.83 -6.92
CA ASP A 12 11.30 -15.38 -7.32
C ASP A 12 12.35 -15.07 -6.24
N PRO A 13 12.40 -15.86 -5.15
CA PRO A 13 13.23 -15.59 -3.99
C PRO A 13 14.74 -15.60 -4.28
N HIS A 14 15.15 -16.30 -5.34
CA HIS A 14 16.56 -16.44 -5.70
C HIS A 14 16.99 -15.50 -6.84
N LEU A 15 16.11 -14.68 -7.38
CA LEU A 15 16.36 -13.75 -8.50
C LEU A 15 16.94 -14.44 -9.75
N ASN A 16 16.57 -15.68 -10.02
CA ASN A 16 17.14 -16.52 -11.06
C ASN A 16 16.10 -17.15 -12.00
N ASP A 17 14.91 -16.58 -12.05
CA ASP A 17 13.76 -17.01 -12.88
C ASP A 17 13.31 -18.46 -12.63
N THR A 18 13.61 -19.02 -11.45
CA THR A 18 13.09 -20.33 -11.05
C THR A 18 11.66 -20.29 -10.54
N PHE A 19 11.18 -19.09 -10.16
CA PHE A 19 9.83 -18.84 -9.67
C PHE A 19 9.37 -19.81 -8.57
N LYS A 20 10.24 -20.09 -7.60
CA LYS A 20 9.93 -20.93 -6.45
C LYS A 20 9.02 -20.22 -5.46
N ILE A 21 7.78 -19.96 -5.89
CA ILE A 21 6.80 -19.14 -5.18
C ILE A 21 6.47 -19.74 -3.80
N GLU A 22 6.37 -21.06 -3.69
CA GLU A 22 6.12 -21.71 -2.41
C GLU A 22 7.22 -21.41 -1.38
N GLU A 23 8.50 -21.50 -1.79
CA GLU A 23 9.63 -21.12 -0.97
C GLU A 23 9.60 -19.62 -0.63
N GLY A 24 9.27 -18.78 -1.61
CA GLY A 24 9.11 -17.33 -1.42
C GLY A 24 8.01 -16.96 -0.42
N LEU A 25 6.89 -17.68 -0.41
CA LEU A 25 5.82 -17.51 0.58
C LEU A 25 6.29 -17.88 1.99
N HIS A 26 7.03 -18.98 2.13
CA HIS A 26 7.59 -19.39 3.42
C HIS A 26 8.58 -18.35 3.96
N ILE A 27 9.49 -17.85 3.11
CA ILE A 27 10.46 -16.81 3.47
C ILE A 27 9.72 -15.51 3.86
N GLY A 28 8.75 -15.09 3.06
CA GLY A 28 7.96 -13.89 3.35
C GLY A 28 7.19 -13.99 4.67
N ARG A 29 6.55 -15.13 4.93
CA ARG A 29 5.85 -15.36 6.19
C ARG A 29 6.81 -15.41 7.39
N GLN A 30 7.97 -16.06 7.26
CA GLN A 30 8.97 -16.10 8.33
C GLN A 30 9.46 -14.69 8.67
N LEU A 31 9.75 -13.86 7.66
CA LEU A 31 10.14 -12.47 7.86
C LEU A 31 9.07 -11.69 8.65
N LEU A 32 7.79 -11.86 8.31
CA LEU A 32 6.70 -11.20 9.02
C LEU A 32 6.61 -11.66 10.49
N LEU A 33 6.81 -12.95 10.75
CA LEU A 33 6.87 -13.50 12.10
C LEU A 33 8.02 -12.88 12.90
N ASP A 34 9.24 -12.89 12.35
CA ASP A 34 10.43 -12.36 13.00
C ASP A 34 10.26 -10.87 13.37
N VAL A 35 9.73 -10.06 12.44
CA VAL A 35 9.47 -8.65 12.67
C VAL A 35 8.39 -8.44 13.74
N THR A 36 7.33 -9.27 13.72
CA THR A 36 6.25 -9.19 14.71
C THR A 36 6.74 -9.59 16.10
N GLU A 37 7.60 -10.62 16.21
CA GLU A 37 8.24 -11.02 17.47
C GLU A 37 9.13 -9.93 18.06
N MET A 38 9.73 -9.08 17.21
CA MET A 38 10.48 -7.88 17.65
C MET A 38 9.56 -6.76 18.16
N GLY A 39 8.24 -6.93 18.08
CA GLY A 39 7.25 -5.95 18.52
C GLY A 39 6.94 -4.86 17.48
N LEU A 40 7.30 -5.03 16.22
CA LEU A 40 7.02 -4.10 15.14
C LEU A 40 5.80 -4.56 14.33
N PRO A 41 4.78 -3.69 14.14
CA PRO A 41 3.68 -3.96 13.21
C PRO A 41 4.19 -4.04 11.78
N THR A 42 3.63 -4.95 11.00
CA THR A 42 3.97 -5.14 9.60
C THR A 42 2.92 -4.58 8.67
N SER A 43 3.31 -4.22 7.46
CA SER A 43 2.42 -3.75 6.41
C SER A 43 2.83 -4.31 5.05
N THR A 44 1.87 -4.31 4.11
CA THR A 44 2.10 -4.76 2.74
C THR A 44 1.30 -3.96 1.72
N GLU A 45 1.70 -4.03 0.45
CA GLU A 45 0.81 -3.69 -0.66
C GLU A 45 0.06 -4.96 -1.08
N ALA A 46 -1.26 -4.95 -1.01
CA ALA A 46 -2.09 -6.08 -1.43
C ALA A 46 -2.16 -6.10 -2.97
N LEU A 47 -1.43 -7.01 -3.60
CA LEU A 47 -1.22 -7.06 -5.05
C LEU A 47 -2.06 -8.10 -5.76
N ASP A 48 -2.45 -9.16 -5.07
CA ASP A 48 -3.24 -10.25 -5.60
C ASP A 48 -4.19 -10.82 -4.52
N PRO A 49 -5.27 -11.50 -4.91
CA PRO A 49 -6.29 -11.95 -3.95
C PRO A 49 -5.92 -13.25 -3.23
N ILE A 50 -4.80 -13.89 -3.55
CA ILE A 50 -4.40 -15.19 -3.01
C ILE A 50 -3.38 -15.05 -1.89
N SER A 51 -2.33 -14.24 -2.07
CA SER A 51 -1.27 -14.04 -1.07
C SER A 51 -1.79 -13.66 0.32
N PRO A 52 -2.87 -12.88 0.49
CA PRO A 52 -3.44 -12.62 1.81
C PRO A 52 -3.83 -13.86 2.59
N GLN A 53 -4.24 -14.95 1.93
CA GLN A 53 -4.58 -16.22 2.60
C GLN A 53 -3.41 -16.79 3.42
N TYR A 54 -2.17 -16.47 3.04
CA TYR A 54 -0.96 -16.97 3.67
C TYR A 54 -0.34 -16.02 4.69
N MET A 55 -0.72 -14.72 4.69
CA MET A 55 0.03 -13.70 5.41
C MET A 55 -0.84 -12.68 6.16
N GLN A 56 -2.16 -12.57 5.88
CA GLN A 56 -2.97 -11.47 6.40
C GLN A 56 -3.11 -11.44 7.93
N ASP A 57 -2.96 -12.58 8.59
CA ASP A 57 -2.97 -12.70 10.05
C ASP A 57 -1.77 -11.98 10.71
N LEU A 58 -0.71 -11.73 9.96
CA LEU A 58 0.50 -11.02 10.39
C LEU A 58 0.55 -9.57 9.89
N ILE A 59 -0.41 -9.13 9.08
CA ILE A 59 -0.42 -7.79 8.48
C ILE A 59 -1.34 -6.85 9.26
N THR A 60 -0.79 -5.76 9.75
CA THR A 60 -1.52 -4.73 10.51
C THR A 60 -2.18 -3.71 9.58
N TRP A 61 -1.54 -3.37 8.47
CA TRP A 61 -2.02 -2.39 7.51
C TRP A 61 -1.70 -2.82 6.08
N SER A 62 -2.64 -2.58 5.17
CA SER A 62 -2.47 -2.89 3.75
C SER A 62 -2.67 -1.66 2.88
N ALA A 63 -1.88 -1.55 1.81
CA ALA A 63 -2.07 -0.52 0.79
C ALA A 63 -2.67 -1.13 -0.48
N ILE A 64 -3.53 -0.35 -1.16
CA ILE A 64 -3.85 -0.53 -2.58
C ILE A 64 -3.16 0.60 -3.34
N GLY A 65 -2.24 0.24 -4.24
CA GLY A 65 -1.43 1.20 -4.98
C GLY A 65 -2.23 2.00 -6.01
N ALA A 66 -1.73 3.17 -6.39
CA ALA A 66 -2.40 4.09 -7.32
C ALA A 66 -2.79 3.45 -8.67
N ARG A 67 -2.03 2.46 -9.13
CA ARG A 67 -2.29 1.73 -10.39
C ARG A 67 -3.34 0.63 -10.26
N THR A 68 -3.72 0.25 -9.05
CA THR A 68 -4.68 -0.82 -8.76
C THR A 68 -5.92 -0.33 -8.00
N THR A 69 -5.95 0.91 -7.55
CA THR A 69 -7.10 1.53 -6.88
C THR A 69 -8.39 1.48 -7.73
N GLU A 70 -8.26 1.53 -9.05
CA GLU A 70 -9.40 1.43 -9.98
C GLU A 70 -9.89 -0.02 -10.21
N SER A 71 -9.07 -1.01 -9.87
CA SER A 71 -9.37 -2.42 -10.11
C SER A 71 -10.47 -2.94 -9.20
N GLN A 72 -11.53 -3.51 -9.80
CA GLN A 72 -12.64 -4.14 -9.07
C GLN A 72 -12.14 -5.31 -8.20
N THR A 73 -11.26 -6.15 -8.73
CA THR A 73 -10.67 -7.27 -7.97
C THR A 73 -9.97 -6.81 -6.70
N HIS A 74 -9.22 -5.71 -6.75
CA HIS A 74 -8.55 -5.16 -5.58
C HIS A 74 -9.52 -4.55 -4.57
N ARG A 75 -10.61 -3.93 -5.03
CA ARG A 75 -11.68 -3.39 -4.17
C ARG A 75 -12.43 -4.51 -3.46
N GLU A 76 -12.76 -5.59 -4.16
CA GLU A 76 -13.38 -6.79 -3.61
C GLU A 76 -12.48 -7.47 -2.58
N MET A 77 -11.20 -7.69 -2.91
CA MET A 77 -10.21 -8.22 -1.98
C MET A 77 -10.12 -7.34 -0.72
N ALA A 78 -9.98 -6.02 -0.88
CA ALA A 78 -9.87 -5.09 0.24
C ALA A 78 -11.08 -5.14 1.18
N SER A 79 -12.27 -5.43 0.66
CA SER A 79 -13.49 -5.58 1.46
C SER A 79 -13.45 -6.78 2.43
N GLY A 80 -12.56 -7.74 2.17
CA GLY A 80 -12.40 -8.96 2.97
C GLY A 80 -11.11 -9.02 3.80
N LEU A 81 -10.21 -8.04 3.66
CA LEU A 81 -8.99 -8.01 4.47
C LEU A 81 -9.32 -7.69 5.93
N SER A 82 -8.62 -8.36 6.85
CA SER A 82 -8.73 -8.14 8.29
C SER A 82 -7.96 -6.89 8.77
N SER A 83 -6.98 -6.43 7.98
CA SER A 83 -6.22 -5.20 8.24
C SER A 83 -6.96 -3.95 7.77
N SER A 84 -6.61 -2.77 8.32
CA SER A 84 -6.98 -1.49 7.72
C SER A 84 -6.39 -1.36 6.33
N VAL A 85 -7.12 -0.71 5.40
CA VAL A 85 -6.67 -0.60 4.00
C VAL A 85 -6.62 0.85 3.56
N GLY A 86 -5.45 1.30 3.13
CA GLY A 86 -5.24 2.61 2.53
C GLY A 86 -5.29 2.54 1.00
N PHE A 87 -6.19 3.31 0.39
CA PHE A 87 -6.27 3.45 -1.07
C PHE A 87 -5.52 4.69 -1.53
N LYS A 88 -4.47 4.52 -2.31
CA LYS A 88 -3.72 5.65 -2.90
C LYS A 88 -4.57 6.34 -3.98
N ASN A 89 -4.53 7.68 -3.98
CA ASN A 89 -5.14 8.48 -5.05
C ASN A 89 -4.55 8.12 -6.43
N GLY A 90 -5.26 8.46 -7.49
CA GLY A 90 -4.83 8.20 -8.87
C GLY A 90 -3.45 8.77 -9.20
N THR A 91 -2.79 8.24 -10.22
CA THR A 91 -1.45 8.69 -10.65
C THR A 91 -1.43 10.12 -11.17
N ASP A 92 -2.58 10.65 -11.56
CA ASP A 92 -2.79 12.05 -11.94
C ASP A 92 -2.93 13.00 -10.74
N GLY A 93 -3.13 12.47 -9.53
CA GLY A 93 -3.42 13.22 -8.30
C GLY A 93 -4.91 13.29 -7.97
N GLY A 94 -5.80 12.74 -8.82
CA GLY A 94 -7.25 12.75 -8.62
C GLY A 94 -7.69 11.88 -7.45
N LEU A 95 -8.70 12.35 -6.70
CA LEU A 95 -9.23 11.68 -5.52
C LEU A 95 -10.36 10.70 -5.85
N GLU A 96 -11.09 10.93 -6.94
CA GLU A 96 -12.34 10.24 -7.28
C GLU A 96 -12.19 8.71 -7.31
N VAL A 97 -11.10 8.22 -7.92
CA VAL A 97 -10.85 6.78 -8.02
C VAL A 97 -10.70 6.14 -6.64
N ALA A 98 -10.01 6.81 -5.72
CA ALA A 98 -9.82 6.33 -4.35
C ALA A 98 -11.10 6.46 -3.52
N LEU A 99 -11.89 7.53 -3.68
CA LEU A 99 -13.21 7.68 -3.06
C LEU A 99 -14.14 6.53 -3.45
N ASN A 100 -14.22 6.23 -4.75
CA ASN A 100 -15.00 5.11 -5.27
C ASN A 100 -14.52 3.77 -4.74
N ALA A 101 -13.19 3.59 -4.63
CA ALA A 101 -12.59 2.37 -4.08
C ALA A 101 -12.91 2.18 -2.60
N ILE A 102 -12.81 3.24 -1.79
CA ILE A 102 -13.15 3.22 -0.37
C ILE A 102 -14.63 2.87 -0.18
N ASN A 103 -15.52 3.55 -0.92
CA ASN A 103 -16.95 3.25 -0.88
C ASN A 103 -17.26 1.81 -1.28
N SER A 104 -16.61 1.29 -2.32
CA SER A 104 -16.76 -0.10 -2.72
C SER A 104 -16.27 -1.05 -1.61
N ALA A 105 -15.04 -0.87 -1.13
CA ALA A 105 -14.43 -1.76 -0.15
C ALA A 105 -15.14 -1.77 1.22
N LYS A 106 -15.83 -0.69 1.60
CA LYS A 106 -16.63 -0.63 2.84
C LYS A 106 -17.89 -1.48 2.80
N ASN A 107 -18.32 -1.93 1.62
CA ASN A 107 -19.53 -2.73 1.45
C ASN A 107 -19.20 -4.23 1.30
N PRO A 108 -20.18 -5.11 1.62
CA PRO A 108 -20.04 -6.54 1.37
C PRO A 108 -19.96 -6.85 -0.12
N HIS A 109 -19.10 -7.82 -0.47
CA HIS A 109 -18.93 -8.33 -1.83
C HIS A 109 -19.10 -9.85 -1.90
N ARG A 110 -19.34 -10.35 -3.12
CA ARG A 110 -19.35 -11.77 -3.44
C ARG A 110 -18.61 -11.97 -4.75
N PHE A 111 -17.56 -12.78 -4.70
CA PHE A 111 -16.68 -13.02 -5.86
C PHE A 111 -16.07 -14.41 -5.80
N LEU A 112 -15.50 -14.85 -6.93
CA LEU A 112 -14.75 -16.09 -6.96
C LEU A 112 -13.36 -15.87 -6.37
N GLY A 113 -13.01 -16.67 -5.38
CA GLY A 113 -11.71 -16.65 -4.72
C GLY A 113 -11.30 -18.05 -4.29
N MET A 114 -10.50 -18.15 -3.26
CA MET A 114 -10.00 -19.40 -2.71
C MET A 114 -10.36 -19.50 -1.22
N ASN A 115 -10.80 -20.68 -0.79
CA ASN A 115 -11.04 -20.98 0.61
C ASN A 115 -9.72 -21.36 1.33
N ASN A 116 -9.82 -21.64 2.64
CA ASN A 116 -8.65 -22.01 3.45
C ASN A 116 -8.05 -23.37 3.08
N ASP A 117 -8.79 -24.20 2.36
CA ASP A 117 -8.34 -25.53 1.89
C ASP A 117 -7.67 -25.46 0.50
N GLY A 118 -7.54 -24.24 -0.07
CA GLY A 118 -6.94 -24.03 -1.37
C GLY A 118 -7.87 -24.33 -2.56
N GLU A 119 -9.19 -24.42 -2.33
CA GLU A 119 -10.17 -24.71 -3.36
C GLU A 119 -10.84 -23.43 -3.86
N VAL A 120 -11.19 -23.41 -5.13
CA VAL A 120 -11.99 -22.31 -5.70
C VAL A 120 -13.38 -22.27 -5.07
N ALA A 121 -13.75 -21.14 -4.51
CA ALA A 121 -15.00 -20.95 -3.79
C ALA A 121 -15.61 -19.58 -4.04
N VAL A 122 -16.90 -19.42 -3.74
CA VAL A 122 -17.51 -18.08 -3.66
C VAL A 122 -17.16 -17.47 -2.32
N VAL A 123 -16.38 -16.42 -2.35
CA VAL A 123 -16.00 -15.63 -1.17
C VAL A 123 -17.08 -14.60 -0.87
N HIS A 124 -17.51 -14.53 0.37
CA HIS A 124 -18.43 -13.53 0.90
C HIS A 124 -17.67 -12.65 1.88
N THR A 125 -17.60 -11.35 1.62
CA THR A 125 -16.97 -10.39 2.52
C THR A 125 -18.02 -9.56 3.25
N THR A 126 -17.63 -8.94 4.36
CA THR A 126 -18.51 -8.10 5.20
C THR A 126 -18.31 -6.61 4.96
N GLY A 127 -17.31 -6.25 4.16
CA GLY A 127 -16.86 -4.88 3.99
C GLY A 127 -15.81 -4.47 5.03
N ASN A 128 -14.88 -3.60 4.62
CA ASN A 128 -13.80 -3.08 5.45
C ASN A 128 -14.09 -1.63 5.87
N GLN A 129 -14.55 -1.44 7.11
CA GLN A 129 -14.92 -0.13 7.63
C GLN A 129 -13.70 0.78 7.91
N TYR A 130 -12.48 0.24 7.87
CA TYR A 130 -11.23 0.96 8.09
C TYR A 130 -10.52 1.34 6.80
N ALA A 131 -11.22 1.23 5.66
CA ALA A 131 -10.74 1.74 4.38
C ALA A 131 -10.62 3.27 4.43
N HIS A 132 -9.47 3.82 4.00
CA HIS A 132 -9.14 5.24 4.08
C HIS A 132 -8.30 5.72 2.90
N MET A 133 -8.17 7.05 2.79
CA MET A 133 -7.41 7.72 1.72
C MET A 133 -5.92 7.74 2.01
N VAL A 134 -5.10 7.53 0.97
CA VAL A 134 -3.65 7.79 1.00
C VAL A 134 -3.29 8.79 -0.10
N LEU A 135 -2.76 9.93 0.28
CA LEU A 135 -2.30 10.98 -0.63
C LEU A 135 -0.84 10.77 -1.00
N ARG A 136 -0.55 10.60 -2.29
CA ARG A 136 0.78 10.33 -2.82
C ARG A 136 1.27 11.37 -3.85
N GLY A 137 0.50 12.46 -4.01
CA GLY A 137 0.68 13.38 -5.13
C GLY A 137 0.31 12.76 -6.48
N GLY A 138 0.59 13.45 -7.56
CA GLY A 138 0.32 12.99 -8.92
C GLY A 138 1.03 13.82 -9.99
N SER A 139 0.69 13.59 -11.25
CA SER A 139 1.27 14.33 -12.37
C SER A 139 1.00 15.85 -12.33
N LYS A 140 0.00 16.27 -11.54
CA LYS A 140 -0.33 17.69 -11.32
C LYS A 140 0.47 18.31 -10.17
N GLY A 141 1.26 17.54 -9.45
CA GLY A 141 2.09 17.99 -8.33
C GLY A 141 1.80 17.26 -7.02
N PRO A 142 2.39 17.76 -5.92
CA PRO A 142 2.17 17.25 -4.57
C PRO A 142 0.75 17.56 -4.08
N ASN A 143 0.29 16.81 -3.05
CA ASN A 143 -1.04 17.00 -2.45
C ASN A 143 -1.04 16.79 -0.92
N TYR A 144 0.06 17.11 -0.25
CA TYR A 144 0.24 16.92 1.20
C TYR A 144 0.03 18.19 2.04
N ASP A 145 0.00 19.37 1.39
CA ASP A 145 -0.15 20.65 2.09
C ASP A 145 -1.57 20.85 2.65
N SER A 146 -1.72 21.81 3.55
CA SER A 146 -2.96 22.07 4.28
C SER A 146 -4.18 22.37 3.39
N VAL A 147 -3.96 22.94 2.20
CA VAL A 147 -5.06 23.20 1.24
C VAL A 147 -5.55 21.89 0.64
N HIS A 148 -4.64 21.02 0.18
CA HIS A 148 -5.00 19.73 -0.40
C HIS A 148 -5.60 18.79 0.65
N ILE A 149 -5.08 18.81 1.89
CA ILE A 149 -5.67 18.05 3.00
C ILE A 149 -7.12 18.52 3.22
N ARG A 150 -7.36 19.82 3.31
CA ARG A 150 -8.71 20.37 3.51
C ARG A 150 -9.66 19.98 2.38
N LEU A 151 -9.24 20.10 1.13
CA LEU A 151 -10.04 19.69 -0.03
C LEU A 151 -10.36 18.19 0.01
N THR A 152 -9.41 17.37 0.46
CA THR A 152 -9.62 15.93 0.62
C THR A 152 -10.61 15.62 1.73
N GLU A 153 -10.54 16.32 2.86
CA GLU A 153 -11.52 16.22 3.95
C GLU A 153 -12.93 16.51 3.45
N ASP A 154 -13.10 17.65 2.75
CA ASP A 154 -14.39 18.07 2.21
C ASP A 154 -14.97 17.04 1.21
N GLU A 155 -14.13 16.45 0.35
CA GLU A 155 -14.57 15.42 -0.59
C GLU A 155 -14.93 14.10 0.11
N LEU A 156 -14.18 13.69 1.15
CA LEU A 156 -14.52 12.52 1.95
C LEU A 156 -15.87 12.72 2.66
N GLU A 157 -16.09 13.88 3.31
CA GLU A 157 -17.33 14.21 4.00
C GLU A 157 -18.54 14.26 3.07
N LYS A 158 -18.40 14.87 1.88
CA LYS A 158 -19.47 14.87 0.84
C LYS A 158 -19.88 13.46 0.42
N ASN A 159 -18.95 12.52 0.44
CA ASN A 159 -19.21 11.11 0.10
C ASN A 159 -19.62 10.27 1.33
N GLY A 160 -19.87 10.87 2.49
CA GLY A 160 -20.25 10.17 3.71
C GLY A 160 -19.12 9.28 4.29
N ILE A 161 -17.88 9.61 3.96
CA ILE A 161 -16.68 8.88 4.42
C ILE A 161 -16.04 9.72 5.53
N ARG A 162 -15.71 9.07 6.65
CA ARG A 162 -14.96 9.74 7.71
C ARG A 162 -13.62 10.23 7.16
N PRO A 163 -13.24 11.50 7.41
CA PRO A 163 -11.97 12.03 6.94
C PRO A 163 -10.79 11.40 7.71
N ASN A 164 -10.30 10.31 7.16
CA ASN A 164 -9.07 9.64 7.60
C ASN A 164 -8.10 9.64 6.42
N VAL A 165 -7.00 10.35 6.57
CA VAL A 165 -6.02 10.58 5.50
C VAL A 165 -4.64 10.15 5.98
N MET A 166 -3.98 9.31 5.22
CA MET A 166 -2.55 9.04 5.37
C MET A 166 -1.80 9.80 4.27
N VAL A 167 -0.64 10.36 4.58
CA VAL A 167 0.21 11.04 3.61
C VAL A 167 1.43 10.19 3.29
N ASP A 168 1.58 9.83 2.03
CA ASP A 168 2.79 9.23 1.48
C ASP A 168 3.79 10.34 1.16
N CYS A 169 4.87 10.41 1.94
CA CYS A 169 5.92 11.42 1.81
C CYS A 169 6.82 11.21 0.59
N SER A 170 6.74 10.05 -0.05
CA SER A 170 7.46 9.68 -1.26
C SER A 170 6.68 10.05 -2.54
N HIS A 171 6.99 9.39 -3.64
CA HIS A 171 6.33 9.53 -4.94
C HIS A 171 6.31 10.99 -5.44
N ALA A 172 5.15 11.48 -5.88
CA ALA A 172 5.05 12.84 -6.40
C ALA A 172 5.04 13.92 -5.29
N ASN A 173 4.77 13.54 -4.04
CA ASN A 173 4.85 14.47 -2.91
C ASN A 173 6.28 14.93 -2.64
N SER A 174 7.28 14.11 -2.90
CA SER A 174 8.70 14.46 -2.84
C SER A 174 9.36 14.53 -4.23
N ASN A 175 8.57 14.58 -5.30
CA ASN A 175 9.08 14.54 -6.67
C ASN A 175 10.04 13.35 -6.92
N LYS A 176 9.84 12.24 -6.23
CA LYS A 176 10.68 11.02 -6.22
C LYS A 176 12.14 11.27 -5.75
N ASP A 177 12.37 12.36 -5.06
CA ASP A 177 13.64 12.66 -4.41
C ASP A 177 13.53 12.32 -2.91
N HIS A 178 14.30 11.33 -2.46
CA HIS A 178 14.25 10.88 -1.07
C HIS A 178 14.69 11.97 -0.08
N ASN A 179 15.56 12.91 -0.51
CA ASN A 179 15.99 14.05 0.30
C ASN A 179 14.85 15.03 0.62
N LEU A 180 13.77 15.01 -0.16
CA LEU A 180 12.61 15.87 0.06
C LEU A 180 11.57 15.24 0.99
N GLN A 181 11.62 13.92 1.24
CA GLN A 181 10.67 13.27 2.15
C GLN A 181 10.67 13.87 3.57
N PRO A 182 11.81 14.23 4.19
CA PRO A 182 11.82 14.89 5.50
C PRO A 182 11.05 16.22 5.51
N LEU A 183 11.14 17.01 4.44
CA LEU A 183 10.43 18.28 4.33
C LEU A 183 8.91 18.07 4.23
N VAL A 184 8.48 17.06 3.47
CA VAL A 184 7.06 16.67 3.42
C VAL A 184 6.58 16.21 4.80
N MET A 185 7.35 15.36 5.47
CA MET A 185 7.03 14.85 6.80
C MET A 185 6.92 16.00 7.83
N GLU A 186 7.86 16.95 7.82
CA GLU A 186 7.83 18.11 8.71
C GLU A 186 6.57 18.96 8.48
N ASN A 187 6.22 19.24 7.22
CA ASN A 187 5.01 19.98 6.89
C ASN A 187 3.76 19.29 7.45
N VAL A 188 3.63 17.98 7.23
CA VAL A 188 2.46 17.21 7.69
C VAL A 188 2.43 17.11 9.21
N ALA A 189 3.59 16.93 9.85
CA ALA A 189 3.69 16.93 11.32
C ALA A 189 3.23 18.27 11.92
N ASN A 190 3.60 19.40 11.30
CA ASN A 190 3.15 20.71 11.73
C ASN A 190 1.62 20.86 11.62
N GLN A 191 1.00 20.37 10.55
CA GLN A 191 -0.46 20.36 10.42
C GLN A 191 -1.15 19.59 11.57
N ILE A 192 -0.58 18.46 11.98
CA ILE A 192 -1.08 17.69 13.13
C ILE A 192 -0.92 18.47 14.44
N LEU A 193 0.24 19.09 14.65
CA LEU A 193 0.52 19.91 15.83
C LEU A 193 -0.40 21.14 15.91
N GLU A 194 -0.75 21.73 14.78
CA GLU A 194 -1.71 22.83 14.66
C GLU A 194 -3.17 22.41 14.86
N GLY A 195 -3.42 21.11 15.03
CA GLY A 195 -4.72 20.58 15.45
C GLY A 195 -5.49 19.80 14.39
N ASN A 196 -4.91 19.49 13.22
CA ASN A 196 -5.57 18.61 12.26
C ASN A 196 -5.81 17.22 12.87
N LYS A 197 -7.03 16.68 12.70
CA LYS A 197 -7.46 15.39 13.26
C LYS A 197 -7.75 14.33 12.20
N SER A 198 -7.71 14.71 10.94
CA SER A 198 -7.97 13.79 9.82
C SER A 198 -6.73 13.03 9.39
N ILE A 199 -5.54 13.60 9.62
CA ILE A 199 -4.28 12.94 9.27
C ILE A 199 -4.00 11.85 10.30
N ILE A 200 -4.10 10.59 9.87
CA ILE A 200 -3.98 9.40 10.72
C ILE A 200 -2.60 8.74 10.66
N GLY A 201 -1.76 9.12 9.72
CA GLY A 201 -0.43 8.54 9.58
C GLY A 201 0.37 9.11 8.41
N LEU A 202 1.63 8.76 8.42
CA LEU A 202 2.62 9.07 7.39
C LEU A 202 3.20 7.78 6.81
N MET A 203 3.57 7.82 5.55
CA MET A 203 4.34 6.77 4.89
C MET A 203 5.65 7.36 4.38
N VAL A 204 6.76 6.70 4.68
CA VAL A 204 8.10 7.08 4.22
C VAL A 204 8.72 5.87 3.54
N GLU A 205 9.24 6.04 2.33
CA GLU A 205 10.03 5.03 1.66
C GLU A 205 11.51 5.20 2.03
N SER A 206 12.12 4.11 2.47
CA SER A 206 13.50 4.09 2.94
C SER A 206 14.16 2.76 2.63
N ASN A 207 15.47 2.77 2.49
CA ASN A 207 16.33 1.58 2.47
C ASN A 207 17.56 1.86 3.35
N LEU A 208 18.46 0.88 3.48
CA LEU A 208 19.68 1.05 4.29
C LEU A 208 20.64 2.03 3.62
N GLU A 209 20.80 1.90 2.30
CA GLU A 209 21.69 2.73 1.50
C GLU A 209 20.90 3.50 0.44
N GLU A 210 21.45 4.65 0.06
CA GLU A 210 20.90 5.53 -0.95
C GLU A 210 20.93 4.90 -2.36
N GLY A 211 19.92 5.23 -3.18
CA GLY A 211 19.90 4.91 -4.60
C GLY A 211 19.01 3.73 -4.97
N ASN A 212 19.20 3.25 -6.20
CA ASN A 212 18.53 2.06 -6.73
C ASN A 212 19.47 1.29 -7.64
N GLN A 213 19.19 0.00 -7.81
CA GLN A 213 19.96 -0.89 -8.65
C GLN A 213 19.06 -1.84 -9.44
N SER A 214 19.57 -2.32 -10.58
CA SER A 214 18.90 -3.33 -11.39
C SER A 214 19.28 -4.74 -10.92
N ALA A 215 18.33 -5.66 -10.96
CA ALA A 215 18.59 -7.09 -10.74
C ALA A 215 19.13 -7.83 -11.98
N SER A 216 19.59 -7.12 -13.01
CA SER A 216 20.10 -7.73 -14.25
C SER A 216 21.41 -8.48 -14.09
N ASN A 217 22.23 -8.12 -13.11
CA ASN A 217 23.48 -8.81 -12.77
C ASN A 217 23.52 -9.08 -11.26
N LEU A 218 23.32 -10.32 -10.86
CA LEU A 218 23.21 -10.70 -9.45
C LEU A 218 24.54 -10.57 -8.70
N ASP A 219 25.67 -10.76 -9.40
CA ASP A 219 27.02 -10.68 -8.78
C ASP A 219 27.43 -9.24 -8.41
N GLU A 220 26.73 -8.24 -8.97
CA GLU A 220 27.00 -6.83 -8.73
C GLU A 220 26.04 -6.21 -7.71
N LEU A 221 25.07 -6.97 -7.18
CA LEU A 221 24.11 -6.46 -6.22
C LEU A 221 24.78 -6.00 -4.94
N GLN A 222 24.46 -4.78 -4.53
CA GLN A 222 24.93 -4.18 -3.29
C GLN A 222 23.87 -4.36 -2.19
N TYR A 223 24.28 -4.91 -1.06
CA TYR A 223 23.40 -5.03 0.09
C TYR A 223 22.96 -3.65 0.59
N GLY A 224 21.68 -3.50 0.87
CA GLY A 224 21.12 -2.24 1.40
C GLY A 224 20.66 -1.24 0.34
N VAL A 225 20.98 -1.44 -0.94
CA VAL A 225 20.49 -0.61 -2.06
C VAL A 225 19.23 -1.21 -2.65
N SER A 226 18.20 -0.38 -2.88
CA SER A 226 16.90 -0.83 -3.38
C SER A 226 16.99 -1.45 -4.79
N ILE A 227 16.29 -2.55 -5.01
CA ILE A 227 16.06 -3.11 -6.35
C ILE A 227 14.73 -2.56 -6.86
N THR A 228 14.78 -1.58 -7.76
CA THR A 228 13.58 -0.92 -8.32
C THR A 228 13.70 -0.67 -9.81
#